data_1ef86e4d22d8dd351d8e57e4f200b696
#
_entry.id   1ef86e4d22d8dd351d8e57e4f200b696
#
_cell.length_a   1.000
_cell.length_b   1.000
_cell.length_c   1.000
_cell.angle_alpha   90.00
_cell.angle_beta   90.00
_cell.angle_gamma   90.00
#
_symmetry.space_group_name_H-M   'P 1'
#
loop_
_entity.id
_entity.type
_entity.pdbx_description
1 polymer ?
#
loop_
_entity_poly.entity_id
_entity_poly.type
_entity_poly.pdbx_seq_one_letter_code
_entity_poly.pdbx_strand_id
1 'polypeptide(L)'
;YKGYHSDAARTHGVGEISKEAKQLIEVTRQSFFEGIKYAKAGNHLNDISKAIGAHAAKYHYGIVRDLVGHGIGTHLHEDPQIPNFPQKRRGVRLMPGMTLAVEPMINLGRADVAWLDDEWTVVTMDGSLSAHYENTILITDGDPEILTLTK
;
A
#
# COMPACT_ATOMS: atom_id res chain seq x y z
N TYR A 1 3.54 -18.88 8.52
CA TYR A 1 3.11 -19.54 9.75
C TYR A 1 2.01 -20.53 9.47
N LYS A 2 2.23 -21.81 9.80
CA LYS A 2 1.28 -22.90 9.52
C LYS A 2 0.82 -23.00 8.05
N GLY A 3 1.72 -22.71 7.12
CA GLY A 3 1.45 -22.74 5.69
C GLY A 3 0.84 -21.45 5.12
N TYR A 4 0.71 -20.40 5.92
CA TYR A 4 0.24 -19.08 5.48
C TYR A 4 1.36 -18.05 5.50
N HIS A 5 1.31 -17.13 4.53
CA HIS A 5 2.20 -15.98 4.43
C HIS A 5 1.61 -14.76 5.16
N SER A 6 2.48 -13.84 5.57
CA SER A 6 2.13 -12.50 5.99
C SER A 6 3.17 -11.54 5.42
N ASP A 7 2.75 -10.34 5.07
CA ASP A 7 3.63 -9.31 4.52
C ASP A 7 3.48 -7.98 5.26
N ALA A 8 4.59 -7.27 5.43
CA ALA A 8 4.61 -5.97 6.06
C ALA A 8 5.88 -5.20 5.71
N ALA A 9 5.75 -3.92 5.43
CA ALA A 9 6.88 -3.04 5.16
C ALA A 9 6.78 -1.70 5.90
N ARG A 10 7.92 -1.14 6.24
CA ARG A 10 8.07 0.15 6.91
C ARG A 10 9.27 0.91 6.34
N THR A 11 9.08 2.20 6.13
CA THR A 11 10.19 3.12 5.86
C THR A 11 10.59 3.82 7.15
N HIS A 12 11.86 3.76 7.47
CA HIS A 12 12.43 4.37 8.68
C HIS A 12 13.48 5.43 8.34
N GLY A 13 13.44 6.55 9.05
CA GLY A 13 14.54 7.52 9.03
C GLY A 13 15.69 7.03 9.92
N VAL A 14 16.93 7.10 9.42
CA VAL A 14 18.14 6.78 10.18
C VAL A 14 18.91 8.07 10.46
N GLY A 15 19.16 8.37 11.74
CA GLY A 15 19.77 9.63 12.16
C GLY A 15 18.85 10.85 11.91
N GLU A 16 19.46 11.97 11.53
CA GLU A 16 18.72 13.18 11.14
C GLU A 16 18.34 13.12 9.66
N ILE A 17 17.06 13.13 9.38
CA ILE A 17 16.51 13.18 8.02
C ILE A 17 15.81 14.52 7.77
N SER A 18 15.67 14.90 6.50
CA SER A 18 15.01 16.14 6.11
C SER A 18 13.53 16.18 6.53
N LYS A 19 12.94 17.38 6.56
CA LYS A 19 11.52 17.56 6.85
C LYS A 19 10.65 16.91 5.79
N GLU A 20 11.06 17.00 4.53
CA GLU A 20 10.38 16.40 3.38
C GLU A 20 10.37 14.87 3.49
N ALA A 21 11.50 14.26 3.88
CA ALA A 21 11.58 12.82 4.10
C ALA A 21 10.65 12.37 5.25
N LYS A 22 10.63 13.12 6.37
CA LYS A 22 9.72 12.84 7.49
C LYS A 22 8.25 12.93 7.05
N GLN A 23 7.91 13.97 6.28
CA GLN A 23 6.56 14.16 5.77
C GLN A 23 6.17 13.04 4.81
N LEU A 24 7.05 12.65 3.88
CA LEU A 24 6.79 11.55 2.94
C LEU A 24 6.50 10.23 3.67
N ILE A 25 7.32 9.87 4.66
CA ILE A 25 7.12 8.66 5.47
C ILE A 25 5.74 8.70 6.17
N GLU A 26 5.40 9.82 6.79
CA GLU A 26 4.11 9.95 7.52
C GLU A 26 2.91 9.97 6.56
N VAL A 27 3.00 10.66 5.42
CA VAL A 27 1.94 10.66 4.40
C VAL A 27 1.72 9.26 3.83
N THR A 28 2.80 8.52 3.56
CA THR A 28 2.72 7.14 3.08
C THR A 28 2.05 6.23 4.11
N ARG A 29 2.47 6.32 5.36
CA ARG A 29 1.85 5.61 6.49
C ARG A 29 0.36 5.96 6.61
N GLN A 30 0.02 7.24 6.60
CA GLN A 30 -1.36 7.70 6.75
C GLN A 30 -2.22 7.30 5.57
N SER A 31 -1.66 7.22 4.35
CA SER A 31 -2.39 6.73 3.17
C SER A 31 -2.95 5.33 3.37
N PHE A 32 -2.18 4.45 4.00
CA PHE A 32 -2.65 3.11 4.37
C PHE A 32 -3.87 3.20 5.29
N PHE A 33 -3.78 3.98 6.39
CA PHE A 33 -4.88 4.10 7.35
C PHE A 33 -6.12 4.77 6.75
N GLU A 34 -5.96 5.71 5.82
CA GLU A 34 -7.09 6.27 5.08
C GLU A 34 -7.74 5.21 4.17
N GLY A 35 -6.92 4.39 3.51
CA GLY A 35 -7.39 3.31 2.64
C GLY A 35 -8.20 2.27 3.37
N ILE A 36 -7.68 1.74 4.48
CA ILE A 36 -8.31 0.63 5.21
C ILE A 36 -9.63 1.01 5.89
N LYS A 37 -9.96 2.28 6.06
CA LYS A 37 -11.31 2.70 6.49
C LYS A 37 -12.41 2.17 5.57
N TYR A 38 -12.06 1.91 4.31
CA TYR A 38 -12.96 1.36 3.29
C TYR A 38 -12.81 -0.15 3.08
N ALA A 39 -11.88 -0.80 3.79
CA ALA A 39 -11.65 -2.23 3.72
C ALA A 39 -12.72 -3.02 4.53
N LYS A 40 -13.99 -2.81 4.20
CA LYS A 40 -15.15 -3.38 4.89
C LYS A 40 -15.93 -4.29 3.97
N ALA A 41 -16.50 -5.34 4.53
CA ALA A 41 -17.41 -6.23 3.79
C ALA A 41 -18.50 -5.43 3.06
N GLY A 42 -18.71 -5.76 1.79
CA GLY A 42 -19.70 -5.10 0.93
C GLY A 42 -19.17 -3.92 0.11
N ASN A 43 -18.11 -3.25 0.54
CA ASN A 43 -17.39 -2.26 -0.27
C ASN A 43 -16.65 -2.94 -1.43
N HIS A 44 -16.03 -2.16 -2.28
CA HIS A 44 -15.25 -2.66 -3.40
C HIS A 44 -13.76 -2.29 -3.24
N LEU A 45 -12.89 -3.09 -3.80
CA LEU A 45 -11.46 -2.92 -3.73
C LEU A 45 -11.00 -1.52 -4.13
N ASN A 46 -11.60 -0.94 -5.17
CA ASN A 46 -11.27 0.41 -5.61
C ASN A 46 -11.65 1.51 -4.61
N ASP A 47 -12.48 1.24 -3.61
CA ASP A 47 -12.79 2.22 -2.56
C ASP A 47 -11.56 2.42 -1.65
N ILE A 48 -10.78 1.35 -1.40
CA ILE A 48 -9.46 1.41 -0.74
C ILE A 48 -8.50 2.23 -1.61
N SER A 49 -8.35 1.85 -2.89
CA SER A 49 -7.44 2.50 -3.85
C SER A 49 -7.69 4.00 -3.99
N LYS A 50 -8.97 4.41 -4.05
CA LYS A 50 -9.39 5.82 -4.12
C LYS A 50 -8.99 6.60 -2.87
N ALA A 51 -9.17 6.02 -1.69
CA ALA A 51 -8.87 6.69 -0.43
C ALA A 51 -7.35 6.88 -0.27
N ILE A 52 -6.54 5.87 -0.60
CA ILE A 52 -5.08 5.97 -0.64
C ILE A 52 -4.66 7.09 -1.60
N GLY A 53 -5.14 7.03 -2.84
CA GLY A 53 -4.80 8.00 -3.88
C GLY A 53 -5.23 9.42 -3.53
N ALA A 54 -6.42 9.60 -2.97
CA ALA A 54 -6.93 10.91 -2.55
C ALA A 54 -6.09 11.51 -1.41
N HIS A 55 -5.55 10.68 -0.51
CA HIS A 55 -4.68 11.18 0.55
C HIS A 55 -3.33 11.66 0.00
N ALA A 56 -2.64 10.88 -0.80
CA ALA A 56 -1.37 11.25 -1.41
C ALA A 56 -1.48 12.49 -2.33
N ALA A 57 -2.58 12.61 -3.06
CA ALA A 57 -2.84 13.74 -3.97
C ALA A 57 -2.89 15.10 -3.25
N LYS A 58 -3.26 15.16 -1.96
CA LYS A 58 -3.25 16.39 -1.17
C LYS A 58 -1.84 17.00 -1.02
N TYR A 59 -0.82 16.17 -1.17
CA TYR A 59 0.59 16.55 -1.04
C TYR A 59 1.29 16.63 -2.40
N HIS A 60 0.57 16.40 -3.50
CA HIS A 60 1.11 16.36 -4.86
C HIS A 60 2.19 15.28 -5.07
N TYR A 61 2.14 14.20 -4.30
CA TYR A 61 3.08 13.09 -4.37
C TYR A 61 2.70 12.09 -5.48
N GLY A 62 3.73 11.51 -6.12
CA GLY A 62 3.58 10.44 -7.08
C GLY A 62 3.19 9.13 -6.39
N ILE A 63 2.26 8.39 -6.98
CA ILE A 63 1.89 7.05 -6.50
C ILE A 63 2.41 6.05 -7.51
N VAL A 64 3.24 5.11 -7.05
CA VAL A 64 3.78 4.03 -7.89
C VAL A 64 2.63 3.22 -8.48
N ARG A 65 2.72 2.91 -9.78
CA ARG A 65 1.67 2.23 -10.54
C ARG A 65 2.04 0.82 -10.97
N ASP A 66 3.34 0.57 -11.15
CA ASP A 66 3.88 -0.68 -11.65
C ASP A 66 3.94 -1.77 -10.56
N LEU A 67 3.88 -1.35 -9.29
CA LEU A 67 3.82 -2.21 -8.12
C LEU A 67 2.54 -1.91 -7.34
N VAL A 68 1.86 -2.96 -6.91
CA VAL A 68 0.54 -2.87 -6.28
C VAL A 68 0.41 -3.91 -5.17
N GLY A 69 -0.49 -3.69 -4.25
CA GLY A 69 -0.86 -4.68 -3.24
C GLY A 69 -1.55 -5.90 -3.85
N HIS A 70 -1.77 -6.90 -3.04
CA HIS A 70 -2.24 -8.22 -3.50
C HIS A 70 -3.05 -8.97 -2.44
N GLY A 71 -3.78 -9.97 -2.87
CA GLY A 71 -4.26 -11.03 -1.98
C GLY A 71 -3.08 -11.79 -1.39
N ILE A 72 -3.22 -12.35 -0.20
CA ILE A 72 -2.18 -13.11 0.49
C ILE A 72 -2.80 -14.25 1.30
N GLY A 73 -2.19 -15.42 1.28
CA GLY A 73 -2.70 -16.58 1.98
C GLY A 73 -1.69 -17.72 1.98
N THR A 74 -2.00 -18.81 1.29
CA THR A 74 -1.09 -19.95 1.13
C THR A 74 0.04 -19.66 0.14
N HIS A 75 -0.14 -18.62 -0.70
CA HIS A 75 0.92 -18.04 -1.53
C HIS A 75 1.17 -16.61 -1.08
N LEU A 76 2.41 -16.13 -1.28
CA LEU A 76 2.77 -14.74 -0.94
C LEU A 76 1.95 -13.74 -1.76
N HIS A 77 1.84 -13.97 -3.06
CA HIS A 77 1.05 -13.15 -3.97
C HIS A 77 -0.13 -13.97 -4.50
N GLU A 78 -1.34 -13.53 -4.16
CA GLU A 78 -2.60 -14.08 -4.63
C GLU A 78 -3.47 -12.97 -5.24
N ASP A 79 -4.48 -13.33 -6.02
CA ASP A 79 -5.51 -12.39 -6.44
C ASP A 79 -6.35 -11.91 -5.23
N PRO A 80 -6.88 -10.69 -5.27
CA PRO A 80 -6.82 -9.69 -6.33
C PRO A 80 -5.58 -8.78 -6.22
N GLN A 81 -5.20 -8.13 -7.33
CA GLN A 81 -4.30 -6.97 -7.28
C GLN A 81 -4.99 -5.76 -6.62
N ILE A 82 -4.25 -5.01 -5.80
CA ILE A 82 -4.75 -3.87 -5.02
C ILE A 82 -3.97 -2.60 -5.39
N PRO A 83 -4.35 -1.90 -6.47
CA PRO A 83 -3.69 -0.63 -6.82
C PRO A 83 -3.84 0.43 -5.72
N ASN A 84 -2.79 1.24 -5.54
CA ASN A 84 -2.79 2.34 -4.58
C ASN A 84 -3.36 3.66 -5.15
N PHE A 85 -3.93 3.61 -6.34
CA PHE A 85 -4.48 4.74 -7.09
C PHE A 85 -5.86 4.39 -7.67
N PRO A 86 -6.73 5.40 -7.93
CA PRO A 86 -8.08 5.17 -8.43
C PRO A 86 -8.11 4.39 -9.74
N GLN A 87 -8.98 3.39 -9.82
CA GLN A 87 -9.23 2.59 -11.02
C GLN A 87 -10.54 3.00 -11.68
N LYS A 88 -10.68 2.75 -13.01
CA LYS A 88 -11.93 2.97 -13.73
C LYS A 88 -13.06 2.04 -13.28
N ARG A 89 -12.70 0.78 -12.95
CA ARG A 89 -13.65 -0.24 -12.49
C ARG A 89 -13.67 -0.29 -10.96
N ARG A 90 -14.78 -0.74 -10.39
CA ARG A 90 -14.94 -0.85 -8.94
C ARG A 90 -14.04 -1.94 -8.33
N GLY A 91 -13.60 -2.90 -9.11
CA GLY A 91 -12.88 -4.09 -8.63
C GLY A 91 -13.81 -5.08 -7.92
N VAL A 92 -13.22 -6.10 -7.32
CA VAL A 92 -13.94 -7.13 -6.59
C VAL A 92 -14.67 -6.55 -5.38
N ARG A 93 -15.79 -7.17 -5.01
CA ARG A 93 -16.49 -6.87 -3.77
C ARG A 93 -15.72 -7.52 -2.60
N LEU A 94 -15.48 -6.74 -1.57
CA LEU A 94 -14.82 -7.21 -0.37
C LEU A 94 -15.76 -8.11 0.44
N MET A 95 -15.25 -9.27 0.86
CA MET A 95 -15.99 -10.26 1.62
C MET A 95 -15.24 -10.62 2.90
N PRO A 96 -15.95 -10.94 4.00
CA PRO A 96 -15.30 -11.41 5.22
C PRO A 96 -14.42 -12.64 4.94
N GLY A 97 -13.28 -12.69 5.59
CA GLY A 97 -12.30 -13.78 5.40
C GLY A 97 -11.23 -13.50 4.34
N MET A 98 -11.39 -12.47 3.50
CA MET A 98 -10.32 -12.05 2.57
C MET A 98 -9.14 -11.50 3.36
N THR A 99 -7.93 -11.96 3.04
CA THR A 99 -6.66 -11.43 3.53
C THR A 99 -5.93 -10.72 2.41
N LEU A 100 -5.51 -9.48 2.66
CA LEU A 100 -5.00 -8.55 1.66
C LEU A 100 -3.72 -7.87 2.18
N ALA A 101 -2.69 -7.79 1.34
CA ALA A 101 -1.55 -6.92 1.54
C ALA A 101 -1.88 -5.55 0.94
N VAL A 102 -2.03 -4.55 1.79
CA VAL A 102 -2.28 -3.16 1.38
C VAL A 102 -0.99 -2.38 1.60
N GLU A 103 -0.43 -1.85 0.52
CA GLU A 103 0.98 -1.43 0.49
C GLU A 103 1.23 -0.15 -0.34
N PRO A 104 0.76 1.02 0.10
CA PRO A 104 1.07 2.26 -0.61
C PRO A 104 2.59 2.49 -0.73
N MET A 105 3.02 2.68 -1.99
CA MET A 105 4.35 3.13 -2.38
C MET A 105 4.22 4.52 -2.99
N ILE A 106 4.84 5.51 -2.34
CA ILE A 106 4.63 6.93 -2.66
C ILE A 106 5.98 7.62 -2.86
N ASN A 107 6.11 8.32 -3.97
CA ASN A 107 7.28 9.10 -4.34
C ASN A 107 7.09 10.57 -4.03
N LEU A 108 8.13 11.24 -3.55
CA LEU A 108 8.13 12.70 -3.34
C LEU A 108 7.92 13.46 -4.66
N GLY A 109 8.38 12.89 -5.77
CA GLY A 109 8.27 13.41 -7.12
C GLY A 109 7.23 12.66 -7.97
N ARG A 110 7.64 12.21 -9.17
CA ARG A 110 6.77 11.53 -10.13
C ARG A 110 6.48 10.08 -9.77
N ALA A 111 5.43 9.53 -10.35
CA ALA A 111 5.00 8.16 -10.11
C ALA A 111 5.91 7.09 -10.73
N ASP A 112 6.68 7.49 -11.76
CA ASP A 112 7.44 6.57 -12.60
C ASP A 112 8.60 5.94 -11.85
N VAL A 113 8.79 4.62 -12.04
CA VAL A 113 9.87 3.82 -11.44
C VAL A 113 10.60 3.02 -12.51
N ALA A 114 11.81 2.56 -12.19
CA ALA A 114 12.61 1.70 -13.04
C ALA A 114 13.26 0.59 -12.21
N TRP A 115 13.49 -0.57 -12.85
CA TRP A 115 14.26 -1.66 -12.28
C TRP A 115 15.73 -1.50 -12.65
N LEU A 116 16.61 -1.76 -11.70
CA LEU A 116 18.06 -1.84 -11.96
C LEU A 116 18.41 -3.17 -12.63
N ASP A 117 19.67 -3.28 -13.08
CA ASP A 117 20.18 -4.46 -13.79
C ASP A 117 20.19 -5.75 -12.92
N ASP A 118 20.00 -5.63 -11.62
CA ASP A 118 19.85 -6.77 -10.70
C ASP A 118 18.45 -7.42 -10.76
N GLU A 119 17.55 -6.89 -11.60
CA GLU A 119 16.15 -7.33 -11.78
C GLU A 119 15.30 -7.32 -10.50
N TRP A 120 15.83 -6.70 -9.43
CA TRP A 120 15.20 -6.66 -8.10
C TRP A 120 15.00 -5.24 -7.58
N THR A 121 16.05 -4.42 -7.63
CA THR A 121 16.01 -3.07 -7.07
C THR A 121 15.16 -2.13 -7.91
N VAL A 122 14.16 -1.51 -7.29
CA VAL A 122 13.28 -0.51 -7.90
C VAL A 122 13.64 0.87 -7.41
N VAL A 123 13.83 1.81 -8.34
CA VAL A 123 14.19 3.21 -8.05
C VAL A 123 13.22 4.17 -8.71
N THR A 124 13.08 5.38 -8.16
CA THR A 124 12.32 6.45 -8.81
C THR A 124 13.08 6.95 -10.04
N MET A 125 12.38 7.13 -11.17
CA MET A 125 13.02 7.59 -12.41
C MET A 125 13.56 9.02 -12.33
N ASP A 126 13.02 9.84 -11.44
CA ASP A 126 13.45 11.22 -11.24
C ASP A 126 14.44 11.41 -10.10
N GLY A 127 14.88 10.31 -9.45
CA GLY A 127 15.80 10.35 -8.32
C GLY A 127 15.21 10.90 -7.03
N SER A 128 13.89 11.14 -6.98
CA SER A 128 13.21 11.61 -5.77
C SER A 128 13.13 10.51 -4.70
N LEU A 129 12.92 10.92 -3.44
CA LEU A 129 12.71 10.00 -2.33
C LEU A 129 11.41 9.21 -2.53
N SER A 130 11.42 7.95 -2.11
CA SER A 130 10.24 7.09 -2.04
C SER A 130 10.05 6.52 -0.65
N ALA A 131 8.81 6.24 -0.28
CA ALA A 131 8.47 5.56 0.96
C ALA A 131 7.44 4.46 0.71
N HIS A 132 7.54 3.40 1.50
CA HIS A 132 6.65 2.24 1.46
C HIS A 132 6.12 1.97 2.87
N TYR A 133 4.82 1.70 2.97
CA TYR A 133 4.18 1.26 4.20
C TYR A 133 3.17 0.16 3.88
N GLU A 134 3.24 -0.93 4.60
CA GLU A 134 2.44 -2.11 4.30
C GLU A 134 1.98 -2.83 5.55
N ASN A 135 0.78 -3.41 5.49
CA ASN A 135 0.32 -4.46 6.38
C ASN A 135 -0.57 -5.46 5.65
N THR A 136 -0.53 -6.69 6.15
CA THR A 136 -1.57 -7.68 5.89
C THR A 136 -2.80 -7.34 6.75
N ILE A 137 -3.96 -7.26 6.11
CA ILE A 137 -5.26 -7.04 6.77
C ILE A 137 -6.21 -8.19 6.51
N LEU A 138 -7.14 -8.41 7.43
CA LEU A 138 -8.28 -9.30 7.29
C LEU A 138 -9.55 -8.47 7.13
N ILE A 139 -10.34 -8.77 6.09
CA ILE A 139 -11.69 -8.21 5.95
C ILE A 139 -12.63 -8.95 6.89
N THR A 140 -13.35 -8.21 7.72
CA THR A 140 -14.34 -8.73 8.68
C THR A 140 -15.74 -8.21 8.34
N ASP A 141 -16.74 -8.62 9.11
CA ASP A 141 -18.09 -8.05 9.03
C ASP A 141 -18.18 -6.59 9.56
N GLY A 142 -17.13 -6.15 10.30
CA GLY A 142 -16.99 -4.80 10.85
C GLY A 142 -15.79 -4.06 10.27
N ASP A 143 -14.99 -3.46 11.15
CA ASP A 143 -13.72 -2.84 10.77
C ASP A 143 -12.66 -3.90 10.43
N PRO A 144 -11.74 -3.64 9.48
CA PRO A 144 -10.70 -4.61 9.15
C PRO A 144 -9.75 -4.82 10.32
N GLU A 145 -9.27 -6.04 10.45
CA GLU A 145 -8.21 -6.38 11.41
C GLU A 145 -6.83 -6.27 10.73
N ILE A 146 -5.88 -5.58 11.35
CA ILE A 146 -4.51 -5.50 10.87
C ILE A 146 -3.72 -6.62 11.53
N LEU A 147 -3.34 -7.63 10.76
CA LEU A 147 -2.70 -8.84 11.27
C LEU A 147 -1.20 -8.67 11.60
N THR A 148 -0.54 -7.68 10.99
CA THR A 148 0.92 -7.47 11.08
C THR A 148 1.33 -6.25 11.92
N LEU A 149 0.41 -5.68 12.71
CA LEU A 149 0.77 -4.72 13.76
C LEU A 149 1.26 -5.46 15.00
N THR A 150 2.48 -5.15 15.43
CA THR A 150 2.96 -5.53 16.77
C THR A 150 2.27 -4.65 17.82
N LYS A 151 1.83 -5.28 18.88
CA LYS A 151 1.28 -4.59 20.06
C LYS A 151 2.40 -3.91 20.85
#